data_8627c005a221e135ac4715e26f9d4441
#
_entry.id   8627c005a221e135ac4715e26f9d4441
#
_cell.length_a   1.000
_cell.length_b   1.000
_cell.length_c   1.000
_cell.angle_alpha   90.00
_cell.angle_beta   90.00
_cell.angle_gamma   90.00
#
_symmetry.space_group_name_H-M   'P 1'
#
loop_
_entity.id
_entity.type
_entity.pdbx_description
1 polymer ?
#
loop_
_entity_poly.entity_id
_entity_poly.type
_entity_poly.pdbx_seq_one_letter_code
_entity_poly.pdbx_strand_id
1 'polypeptide(L)'
;MNEVQPQLSELLFWSVENLSVESVEVADTVVRVKVRAMARRAVCPGCGCWSARVHGSSLRFPRDLPTAGKLVVVPLRVRRFVCLEGSCPRKTVAEQVPGLTRRFGRRTERLRSTLVSVGLALAGRAGARIADAFGVGISPNTLLKLITSLPDPPTATPRVVGVDEYAQRKGRIYGCSTARDSSPSASASCWPSDPVTRPDRG
;
A
#
# COMPACT_ATOMS: atom_id res chain seq x y z
N MET A 1 31.70 -13.07 15.37
CA MET A 1 30.29 -12.59 15.30
C MET A 1 29.96 -11.79 14.03
N ASN A 2 30.87 -11.66 13.05
CA ASN A 2 30.69 -10.76 11.90
C ASN A 2 30.17 -11.43 10.61
N GLU A 3 30.06 -12.77 10.52
CA GLU A 3 29.63 -13.45 9.28
C GLU A 3 28.10 -13.57 9.12
N VAL A 4 27.35 -13.53 10.21
CA VAL A 4 25.89 -13.71 10.19
C VAL A 4 25.16 -12.46 9.66
N GLN A 5 25.71 -11.25 9.83
CA GLN A 5 25.08 -10.02 9.41
C GLN A 5 24.95 -9.85 7.88
N PRO A 6 25.98 -10.15 7.07
CA PRO A 6 25.85 -10.13 5.61
C PRO A 6 24.81 -11.12 5.11
N GLN A 7 24.81 -12.35 5.63
CA GLN A 7 23.85 -13.39 5.28
C GLN A 7 22.42 -13.01 5.64
N LEU A 8 22.19 -12.35 6.79
CA LEU A 8 20.88 -11.83 7.17
C LEU A 8 20.44 -10.68 6.27
N SER A 9 21.34 -9.81 5.85
CA SER A 9 21.02 -8.74 4.90
C SER A 9 20.57 -9.31 3.56
N GLU A 10 21.28 -10.30 3.05
CA GLU A 10 20.96 -10.99 1.83
C GLU A 10 19.65 -11.77 1.92
N LEU A 11 19.45 -12.53 3.00
CA LEU A 11 18.23 -13.31 3.22
C LEU A 11 16.98 -12.43 3.38
N LEU A 12 17.06 -11.37 4.18
CA LEU A 12 15.89 -10.57 4.56
C LEU A 12 15.60 -9.45 3.55
N PHE A 13 16.62 -8.95 2.85
CA PHE A 13 16.52 -7.76 2.00
C PHE A 13 17.20 -7.94 0.64
N TRP A 14 17.23 -9.17 0.09
CA TRP A 14 17.86 -9.48 -1.19
C TRP A 14 17.38 -8.61 -2.36
N SER A 15 16.14 -8.14 -2.30
CA SER A 15 15.52 -7.26 -3.31
C SER A 15 15.68 -5.76 -3.04
N VAL A 16 16.39 -5.39 -1.95
CA VAL A 16 16.56 -4.00 -1.55
C VAL A 16 18.01 -3.59 -1.65
N GLU A 17 18.32 -2.78 -2.64
CA GLU A 17 19.68 -2.29 -2.84
C GLU A 17 20.07 -1.25 -1.78
N ASN A 18 21.38 -1.14 -1.53
CA ASN A 18 21.95 -0.14 -0.63
C ASN A 18 21.37 -0.16 0.78
N LEU A 19 21.11 -1.34 1.33
CA LEU A 19 20.67 -1.54 2.70
C LEU A 19 21.64 -2.43 3.45
N SER A 20 21.92 -2.09 4.71
CA SER A 20 22.74 -2.91 5.63
C SER A 20 21.98 -3.15 6.91
N VAL A 21 22.00 -4.41 7.39
CA VAL A 21 21.50 -4.79 8.72
C VAL A 21 22.56 -4.41 9.75
N GLU A 22 22.19 -3.60 10.74
CA GLU A 22 23.06 -3.20 11.84
C GLU A 22 22.96 -4.16 13.04
N SER A 23 21.73 -4.55 13.39
CA SER A 23 21.48 -5.48 14.49
C SER A 23 20.15 -6.18 14.35
N VAL A 24 20.02 -7.33 14.99
CA VAL A 24 18.75 -8.05 15.15
C VAL A 24 18.55 -8.29 16.65
N GLU A 25 17.43 -7.85 17.16
CA GLU A 25 16.99 -8.02 18.53
C GLU A 25 15.72 -8.88 18.55
N VAL A 26 15.73 -9.96 19.29
CA VAL A 26 14.58 -10.86 19.43
C VAL A 26 14.04 -10.75 20.86
N ALA A 27 12.81 -10.24 20.97
CA ALA A 27 12.03 -10.25 22.21
C ALA A 27 10.90 -11.30 22.12
N ASP A 28 10.11 -11.44 23.18
CA ASP A 28 9.07 -12.47 23.25
C ASP A 28 8.05 -12.39 22.09
N THR A 29 7.60 -11.20 21.75
CA THR A 29 6.55 -10.96 20.75
C THR A 29 7.02 -10.17 19.54
N VAL A 30 8.24 -9.60 19.56
CA VAL A 30 8.74 -8.68 18.55
C VAL A 30 10.17 -9.00 18.16
N VAL A 31 10.43 -9.03 16.86
CA VAL A 31 11.79 -9.02 16.28
C VAL A 31 12.05 -7.63 15.72
N ARG A 32 13.14 -7.01 16.14
CA ARG A 32 13.61 -5.73 15.61
C ARG A 32 14.82 -5.96 14.74
N VAL A 33 14.68 -5.69 13.44
CA VAL A 33 15.79 -5.74 12.48
C VAL A 33 16.20 -4.32 12.16
N LYS A 34 17.21 -3.82 12.85
CA LYS A 34 17.72 -2.46 12.65
C LYS A 34 18.53 -2.38 11.38
N VAL A 35 18.15 -1.44 10.51
CA VAL A 35 18.77 -1.28 9.19
C VAL A 35 19.18 0.16 8.92
N ARG A 36 20.18 0.30 8.05
CA ARG A 36 20.69 1.59 7.59
C ARG A 36 20.79 1.62 6.08
N ALA A 37 20.32 2.72 5.49
CA ALA A 37 20.55 2.98 4.07
C ALA A 37 22.01 3.36 3.82
N MET A 38 22.60 2.79 2.77
CA MET A 38 24.00 2.97 2.39
C MET A 38 24.20 4.02 1.29
N ALA A 39 23.14 4.48 0.64
CA ALA A 39 23.21 5.47 -0.42
C ALA A 39 23.89 6.74 0.07
N ARG A 40 24.89 7.25 -0.66
CA ARG A 40 25.66 8.43 -0.24
C ARG A 40 24.99 9.75 -0.55
N ARG A 41 23.99 9.77 -1.42
CA ARG A 41 23.31 10.97 -1.93
C ARG A 41 21.82 10.67 -2.20
N ALA A 42 21.02 11.71 -2.29
CA ALA A 42 19.61 11.61 -2.65
C ALA A 42 19.24 12.62 -3.74
N VAL A 43 18.26 12.26 -4.56
CA VAL A 43 17.70 13.15 -5.60
C VAL A 43 16.59 14.00 -5.00
N CYS A 44 16.58 15.28 -5.28
CA CYS A 44 15.49 16.17 -4.92
C CYS A 44 14.28 15.90 -5.85
N PRO A 45 13.12 15.51 -5.31
CA PRO A 45 11.93 15.26 -6.16
C PRO A 45 11.27 16.54 -6.68
N GLY A 46 11.81 17.71 -6.36
CA GLY A 46 11.31 18.99 -6.85
C GLY A 46 12.09 19.50 -8.06
N CYS A 47 13.41 19.39 -8.04
CA CYS A 47 14.28 19.91 -9.11
C CYS A 47 15.17 18.85 -9.77
N GLY A 48 15.14 17.58 -9.30
CA GLY A 48 16.00 16.52 -9.83
C GLY A 48 17.46 16.58 -9.41
N CYS A 49 17.90 17.64 -8.73
CA CYS A 49 19.32 17.79 -8.34
C CYS A 49 19.71 16.79 -7.26
N TRP A 50 20.93 16.27 -7.38
CA TRP A 50 21.55 15.39 -6.37
C TRP A 50 22.12 16.19 -5.22
N SER A 51 21.97 15.66 -4.00
CA SER A 51 22.61 16.20 -2.81
C SER A 51 23.23 15.11 -1.96
N ALA A 52 24.45 15.35 -1.48
CA ALA A 52 25.14 14.56 -0.48
C ALA A 52 25.20 15.25 0.89
N ARG A 53 24.76 16.51 0.99
CA ARG A 53 24.82 17.29 2.24
C ARG A 53 23.70 16.88 3.19
N VAL A 54 24.06 16.14 4.23
CA VAL A 54 23.10 15.69 5.25
C VAL A 54 22.73 16.87 6.16
N HIS A 55 21.43 17.11 6.32
CA HIS A 55 20.86 18.07 7.27
C HIS A 55 20.61 17.44 8.64
N GLY A 56 20.19 16.16 8.64
CA GLY A 56 19.84 15.44 9.87
C GLY A 56 19.30 14.04 9.55
N SER A 57 18.85 13.34 10.56
CA SER A 57 18.22 12.02 10.39
C SER A 57 17.07 11.81 11.36
N SER A 58 16.19 10.90 11.03
CA SER A 58 15.09 10.44 11.87
C SER A 58 14.96 8.92 11.83
N LEU A 59 14.47 8.32 12.89
CA LEU A 59 14.13 6.90 12.92
C LEU A 59 12.69 6.70 12.47
N ARG A 60 12.48 5.65 11.68
CA ARG A 60 11.16 5.15 11.29
C ARG A 60 11.07 3.69 11.69
N PHE A 61 9.86 3.20 11.94
CA PHE A 61 9.61 1.85 12.43
C PHE A 61 8.54 1.16 11.56
N PRO A 62 8.80 0.95 10.25
CA PRO A 62 7.86 0.21 9.43
C PRO A 62 7.73 -1.23 9.94
N ARG A 63 6.51 -1.73 9.95
CA ARG A 63 6.22 -3.15 10.22
C ARG A 63 6.52 -3.98 8.99
N ASP A 64 6.97 -5.20 9.23
CA ASP A 64 7.24 -6.18 8.19
C ASP A 64 6.41 -7.45 8.37
N LEU A 65 6.57 -8.41 7.47
CA LEU A 65 5.94 -9.72 7.58
C LEU A 65 6.34 -10.38 8.90
N PRO A 66 5.38 -10.87 9.69
CA PRO A 66 5.67 -11.63 10.88
C PRO A 66 6.52 -12.88 10.59
N THR A 67 7.38 -13.20 11.50
CA THR A 67 8.27 -14.36 11.37
C THR A 67 8.22 -15.19 12.66
N ALA A 68 8.02 -16.48 12.55
CA ALA A 68 7.92 -17.39 13.70
C ALA A 68 6.91 -16.93 14.78
N GLY A 69 5.74 -16.44 14.34
CA GLY A 69 4.69 -15.94 15.24
C GLY A 69 4.98 -14.59 15.91
N LYS A 70 6.11 -13.95 15.59
CA LYS A 70 6.51 -12.65 16.17
C LYS A 70 6.30 -11.51 15.18
N LEU A 71 5.86 -10.36 15.70
CA LEU A 71 5.79 -9.13 14.92
C LEU A 71 7.21 -8.68 14.53
N VAL A 72 7.43 -8.39 13.25
CA VAL A 72 8.70 -7.84 12.78
C VAL A 72 8.57 -6.33 12.60
N VAL A 73 9.49 -5.60 13.19
CA VAL A 73 9.65 -4.15 13.04
C VAL A 73 11.05 -3.88 12.49
N VAL A 74 11.13 -2.96 11.53
CA VAL A 74 12.39 -2.57 10.89
C VAL A 74 12.75 -1.15 11.29
N PRO A 75 13.50 -0.92 12.41
CA PRO A 75 14.03 0.41 12.74
C PRO A 75 14.95 0.88 11.61
N LEU A 76 14.47 1.84 10.82
CA LEU A 76 15.16 2.41 9.67
C LEU A 76 15.60 3.84 9.99
N ARG A 77 16.90 4.11 9.96
CA ARG A 77 17.42 5.47 10.01
C ARG A 77 17.34 6.12 8.64
N VAL A 78 16.49 7.12 8.52
CA VAL A 78 16.29 7.91 7.29
C VAL A 78 17.01 9.23 7.43
N ARG A 79 17.94 9.53 6.50
CA ARG A 79 18.64 10.82 6.45
C ARG A 79 17.78 11.86 5.72
N ARG A 80 18.03 13.10 6.04
CA ARG A 80 17.46 14.24 5.33
C ARG A 80 18.60 15.04 4.73
N PHE A 81 18.55 15.25 3.42
CA PHE A 81 19.56 15.99 2.67
C PHE A 81 19.10 17.41 2.37
N VAL A 82 20.02 18.36 2.28
CA VAL A 82 19.75 19.74 1.88
C VAL A 82 19.64 19.80 0.36
N CYS A 83 18.59 20.43 -0.17
CA CYS A 83 18.55 20.78 -1.60
C CYS A 83 19.46 21.99 -1.82
N LEU A 84 20.43 21.85 -2.72
CA LEU A 84 21.43 22.90 -2.99
C LEU A 84 20.98 23.87 -4.10
N GLU A 85 19.87 23.55 -4.78
CA GLU A 85 19.31 24.41 -5.81
C GLU A 85 18.55 25.58 -5.20
N GLY A 86 19.04 26.79 -5.43
CA GLY A 86 18.52 28.02 -4.82
C GLY A 86 17.08 28.34 -5.23
N SER A 87 16.72 28.05 -6.48
CA SER A 87 15.40 28.25 -7.06
C SER A 87 14.37 27.21 -6.62
N CYS A 88 14.81 26.08 -6.03
CA CYS A 88 13.94 25.00 -5.62
C CYS A 88 13.16 25.39 -4.34
N PRO A 89 11.82 25.25 -4.32
CA PRO A 89 11.01 25.52 -3.15
C PRO A 89 11.27 24.53 -2.00
N ARG A 90 11.87 23.37 -2.30
CA ARG A 90 12.21 22.36 -1.30
C ARG A 90 13.59 22.64 -0.72
N LYS A 91 13.64 22.86 0.58
CA LYS A 91 14.92 23.08 1.30
C LYS A 91 15.58 21.77 1.71
N THR A 92 14.78 20.72 1.99
CA THR A 92 15.30 19.42 2.41
C THR A 92 14.52 18.27 1.76
N VAL A 93 15.21 17.14 1.59
CA VAL A 93 14.69 15.92 0.98
C VAL A 93 14.95 14.73 1.91
N ALA A 94 13.93 13.99 2.26
CA ALA A 94 14.09 12.75 3.01
C ALA A 94 14.56 11.64 2.07
N GLU A 95 15.57 10.91 2.51
CA GLU A 95 16.04 9.70 1.84
C GLU A 95 14.89 8.72 1.63
N GLN A 96 14.88 8.08 0.49
CA GLN A 96 13.97 6.98 0.18
C GLN A 96 14.78 5.70 0.03
N VAL A 97 14.23 4.59 0.47
CA VAL A 97 14.78 3.25 0.28
C VAL A 97 13.81 2.47 -0.59
N PRO A 98 13.97 2.54 -1.94
CA PRO A 98 13.12 1.80 -2.85
C PRO A 98 13.13 0.30 -2.54
N GLY A 99 12.02 -0.39 -2.74
CA GLY A 99 11.87 -1.80 -2.40
C GLY A 99 11.60 -2.07 -0.92
N LEU A 100 12.07 -1.22 0.01
CA LEU A 100 11.79 -1.40 1.43
C LEU A 100 10.52 -0.65 1.87
N THR A 101 10.46 0.67 1.63
CA THR A 101 9.33 1.49 2.10
C THR A 101 8.99 2.59 1.12
N ARG A 102 7.72 3.00 1.10
CA ARG A 102 7.24 4.22 0.43
C ARG A 102 7.34 5.43 1.35
N ARG A 103 7.26 6.61 0.73
CA ARG A 103 7.13 7.86 1.47
C ARG A 103 5.94 7.77 2.43
N PHE A 104 6.17 8.09 3.71
CA PHE A 104 5.19 7.97 4.80
C PHE A 104 4.66 6.55 5.07
N GLY A 105 5.18 5.52 4.40
CA GLY A 105 4.78 4.13 4.62
C GLY A 105 5.08 3.68 6.06
N ARG A 106 4.10 3.04 6.69
CA ARG A 106 4.22 2.42 8.03
C ARG A 106 4.46 0.91 7.94
N ARG A 107 4.58 0.39 6.72
CA ARG A 107 4.79 -1.02 6.39
C ARG A 107 5.86 -1.12 5.33
N THR A 108 6.58 -2.24 5.32
CA THR A 108 7.45 -2.58 4.19
C THR A 108 6.64 -2.84 2.94
N GLU A 109 7.28 -2.75 1.76
CA GLU A 109 6.61 -3.05 0.49
C GLU A 109 6.15 -4.51 0.42
N ARG A 110 6.94 -5.47 0.95
CA ARG A 110 6.56 -6.88 0.96
C ARG A 110 5.34 -7.13 1.84
N LEU A 111 5.27 -6.56 3.05
CA LEU A 111 4.06 -6.66 3.88
C LEU A 111 2.86 -6.01 3.18
N ARG A 112 3.07 -4.87 2.54
CA ARG A 112 2.01 -4.20 1.78
C ARG A 112 1.51 -5.06 0.62
N SER A 113 2.40 -5.65 -0.17
CA SER A 113 2.05 -6.53 -1.28
C SER A 113 1.27 -7.76 -0.83
N THR A 114 1.71 -8.39 0.26
CA THR A 114 0.98 -9.52 0.85
C THR A 114 -0.42 -9.13 1.31
N LEU A 115 -0.56 -7.98 1.99
CA LEU A 115 -1.88 -7.48 2.41
C LEU A 115 -2.78 -7.13 1.22
N VAL A 116 -2.21 -6.60 0.14
CA VAL A 116 -2.93 -6.37 -1.11
C VAL A 116 -3.45 -7.67 -1.69
N SER A 117 -2.61 -8.71 -1.80
CA SER A 117 -3.02 -10.03 -2.30
C SER A 117 -4.13 -10.65 -1.46
N VAL A 118 -3.99 -10.59 -0.12
CA VAL A 118 -5.04 -11.05 0.81
C VAL A 118 -6.34 -10.26 0.63
N GLY A 119 -6.24 -8.95 0.46
CA GLY A 119 -7.38 -8.09 0.27
C GLY A 119 -8.09 -8.30 -1.07
N LEU A 120 -7.35 -8.52 -2.15
CA LEU A 120 -7.91 -8.85 -3.47
C LEU A 120 -8.65 -10.20 -3.45
N ALA A 121 -8.12 -11.19 -2.71
CA ALA A 121 -8.73 -12.51 -2.61
C ALA A 121 -9.97 -12.55 -1.71
N LEU A 122 -9.97 -11.80 -0.59
CA LEU A 122 -10.94 -11.98 0.49
C LEU A 122 -11.72 -10.70 0.86
N ALA A 123 -11.47 -9.59 0.15
CA ALA A 123 -12.00 -8.27 0.47
C ALA A 123 -11.67 -7.79 1.90
N GLY A 124 -12.43 -6.81 2.43
CA GLY A 124 -12.06 -6.10 3.64
C GLY A 124 -12.14 -6.92 4.94
N ARG A 125 -13.33 -7.44 5.26
CA ARG A 125 -13.55 -8.08 6.58
C ARG A 125 -12.88 -9.44 6.71
N ALA A 126 -13.04 -10.32 5.73
CA ALA A 126 -12.41 -11.64 5.75
C ALA A 126 -10.89 -11.52 5.62
N GLY A 127 -10.38 -10.65 4.74
CA GLY A 127 -8.96 -10.36 4.62
C GLY A 127 -8.32 -9.84 5.90
N ALA A 128 -9.01 -8.95 6.64
CA ALA A 128 -8.51 -8.44 7.92
C ALA A 128 -8.42 -9.55 8.99
N ARG A 129 -9.40 -10.47 9.05
CA ARG A 129 -9.33 -11.63 9.96
C ARG A 129 -8.18 -12.56 9.64
N ILE A 130 -7.95 -12.84 8.35
CA ILE A 130 -6.81 -13.68 7.94
C ILE A 130 -5.48 -12.98 8.23
N ALA A 131 -5.36 -11.69 7.96
CA ALA A 131 -4.16 -10.93 8.31
C ALA A 131 -3.87 -10.97 9.82
N ASP A 132 -4.91 -10.86 10.64
CA ASP A 132 -4.79 -10.94 12.11
C ASP A 132 -4.34 -12.33 12.57
N ALA A 133 -4.86 -13.40 11.98
CA ALA A 133 -4.41 -14.77 12.26
C ALA A 133 -2.91 -15.00 11.97
N PHE A 134 -2.34 -14.24 11.03
CA PHE A 134 -0.89 -14.22 10.77
C PHE A 134 -0.12 -13.20 11.62
N GLY A 135 -0.76 -12.55 12.60
CA GLY A 135 -0.14 -11.57 13.48
C GLY A 135 -0.05 -10.15 12.90
N VAL A 136 -0.78 -9.87 11.82
CA VAL A 136 -0.84 -8.54 11.20
C VAL A 136 -2.17 -7.86 11.50
N GLY A 137 -2.24 -7.12 12.58
CA GLY A 137 -3.42 -6.32 12.89
C GLY A 137 -3.64 -5.21 11.84
N ILE A 138 -4.74 -5.31 11.07
CA ILE A 138 -5.17 -4.31 10.09
C ILE A 138 -6.69 -4.18 10.10
N SER A 139 -7.20 -2.95 10.04
CA SER A 139 -8.64 -2.76 9.92
C SER A 139 -9.15 -3.06 8.50
N PRO A 140 -10.41 -3.54 8.35
CA PRO A 140 -11.02 -3.77 7.05
C PRO A 140 -10.95 -2.56 6.11
N ASN A 141 -11.22 -1.37 6.64
CA ASN A 141 -11.16 -0.13 5.85
C ASN A 141 -9.74 0.21 5.39
N THR A 142 -8.72 -0.08 6.21
CA THR A 142 -7.32 0.13 5.80
C THR A 142 -6.92 -0.85 4.73
N LEU A 143 -7.37 -2.10 4.81
CA LEU A 143 -7.12 -3.11 3.79
C LEU A 143 -7.77 -2.72 2.47
N LEU A 144 -9.03 -2.29 2.47
CA LEU A 144 -9.72 -1.79 1.28
C LEU A 144 -9.00 -0.58 0.66
N LYS A 145 -8.54 0.39 1.48
CA LYS A 145 -7.74 1.52 0.98
C LYS A 145 -6.43 1.10 0.32
N LEU A 146 -5.82 0.00 0.74
CA LEU A 146 -4.64 -0.54 0.07
C LEU A 146 -4.99 -1.04 -1.33
N ILE A 147 -6.12 -1.74 -1.49
CA ILE A 147 -6.61 -2.25 -2.77
C ILE A 147 -6.96 -1.09 -3.71
N THR A 148 -7.78 -0.13 -3.24
CA THR A 148 -8.20 1.02 -4.06
C THR A 148 -7.06 1.97 -4.43
N SER A 149 -5.89 1.83 -3.80
CA SER A 149 -4.68 2.57 -4.16
C SER A 149 -3.86 1.93 -5.28
N LEU A 150 -4.28 0.76 -5.78
CA LEU A 150 -3.67 0.14 -6.94
C LEU A 150 -4.13 0.86 -8.21
N PRO A 151 -3.29 0.88 -9.26
CA PRO A 151 -3.76 1.29 -10.57
C PRO A 151 -4.82 0.31 -11.07
N ASP A 152 -5.81 0.81 -11.77
CA ASP A 152 -6.81 -0.04 -12.41
C ASP A 152 -6.11 -0.98 -13.42
N PRO A 153 -6.49 -2.27 -13.46
CA PRO A 153 -5.95 -3.17 -14.46
C PRO A 153 -6.40 -2.72 -15.86
N PRO A 154 -5.56 -2.93 -16.89
CA PRO A 154 -5.97 -2.67 -18.25
C PRO A 154 -7.16 -3.60 -18.57
N THR A 155 -8.34 -3.01 -18.73
CA THR A 155 -9.57 -3.73 -19.09
C THR A 155 -9.76 -3.69 -20.59
N ALA A 156 -9.92 -4.86 -21.23
CA ALA A 156 -10.42 -4.93 -22.58
C ALA A 156 -11.88 -4.43 -22.60
N THR A 157 -12.28 -3.76 -23.68
CA THR A 157 -13.66 -3.31 -23.84
C THR A 157 -14.60 -4.52 -23.75
N PRO A 158 -15.53 -4.58 -22.77
CA PRO A 158 -16.43 -5.72 -22.63
C PRO A 158 -17.40 -5.76 -23.81
N ARG A 159 -17.63 -6.96 -24.36
CA ARG A 159 -18.62 -7.18 -25.44
C ARG A 159 -20.04 -7.23 -24.91
N VAL A 160 -20.20 -7.56 -23.64
CA VAL A 160 -21.51 -7.68 -22.98
C VAL A 160 -21.41 -7.01 -21.62
N VAL A 161 -22.39 -6.18 -21.30
CA VAL A 161 -22.49 -5.48 -20.03
C VAL A 161 -23.75 -5.93 -19.31
N GLY A 162 -23.59 -6.43 -18.09
CA GLY A 162 -24.68 -6.67 -17.17
C GLY A 162 -25.10 -5.36 -16.49
N VAL A 163 -26.41 -5.16 -16.34
CA VAL A 163 -26.98 -4.07 -15.56
C VAL A 163 -27.61 -4.67 -14.33
N ASP A 164 -27.23 -4.18 -13.16
CA ASP A 164 -27.81 -4.59 -11.89
C ASP A 164 -28.41 -3.38 -11.19
N GLU A 165 -29.55 -3.61 -10.52
CA GLU A 165 -30.23 -2.61 -9.70
C GLU A 165 -29.74 -2.71 -8.26
N TYR A 166 -29.32 -1.60 -7.68
CA TYR A 166 -28.93 -1.56 -6.28
C TYR A 166 -29.77 -0.55 -5.50
N ALA A 167 -30.12 -0.90 -4.26
CA ALA A 167 -30.85 0.01 -3.38
C ALA A 167 -29.93 1.15 -2.92
N GLN A 168 -30.23 2.39 -3.28
CA GLN A 168 -29.50 3.60 -2.87
C GLN A 168 -29.84 3.99 -1.43
N ARG A 169 -31.04 3.67 -0.94
CA ARG A 169 -31.49 3.90 0.45
C ARG A 169 -32.30 2.72 0.95
N LYS A 170 -32.31 2.55 2.27
CA LYS A 170 -33.19 1.59 2.95
C LYS A 170 -34.64 1.97 2.65
N GLY A 171 -35.33 1.20 1.81
CA GLY A 171 -36.67 1.45 1.27
C GLY A 171 -36.65 1.98 -0.16
N ARG A 172 -37.12 1.26 -1.08
CA ARG A 172 -37.66 1.47 -2.46
C ARG A 172 -37.02 2.50 -3.42
N ILE A 173 -35.84 3.08 -3.14
CA ILE A 173 -35.13 3.92 -4.12
C ILE A 173 -33.97 3.09 -4.68
N TYR A 174 -34.05 2.74 -5.95
CA TYR A 174 -33.05 1.95 -6.65
C TYR A 174 -32.27 2.84 -7.60
N GLY A 175 -30.97 2.62 -7.72
CA GLY A 175 -30.12 3.18 -8.75
C GLY A 175 -29.73 2.09 -9.74
N CYS A 176 -29.56 2.46 -11.00
CA CYS A 176 -29.08 1.58 -12.05
C CYS A 176 -27.60 1.91 -12.33
N SER A 177 -26.72 0.92 -12.28
CA SER A 177 -25.34 1.06 -12.74
C SER A 177 -25.21 0.52 -14.16
N THR A 178 -24.94 1.39 -15.12
CA THR A 178 -24.61 0.99 -16.50
C THR A 178 -23.11 1.11 -16.69
N ALA A 179 -22.42 0.01 -16.99
CA ALA A 179 -21.11 0.08 -17.62
C ALA A 179 -21.33 0.30 -19.13
N ARG A 180 -20.78 1.37 -19.68
CA ARG A 180 -20.96 1.69 -21.11
C ARG A 180 -20.08 0.79 -21.97
N ASP A 181 -20.67 0.18 -22.97
CA ASP A 181 -19.94 -0.34 -24.12
C ASP A 181 -19.64 0.86 -25.07
N SER A 182 -18.41 0.96 -25.53
CA SER A 182 -17.96 2.05 -26.41
C SER A 182 -18.28 1.82 -27.89
N SER A 183 -19.32 1.02 -28.21
CA SER A 183 -19.82 0.88 -29.58
C SER A 183 -20.82 1.99 -29.90
N PRO A 184 -20.69 2.67 -31.07
CA PRO A 184 -21.48 3.87 -31.37
C PRO A 184 -22.96 3.63 -31.76
N SER A 185 -23.54 2.44 -31.48
CA SER A 185 -24.90 2.09 -31.90
C SER A 185 -25.84 1.58 -30.80
N ALA A 186 -25.47 1.66 -29.51
CA ALA A 186 -26.37 1.28 -28.43
C ALA A 186 -26.85 2.51 -27.66
N SER A 187 -27.98 3.07 -28.06
CA SER A 187 -28.71 4.03 -27.21
C SER A 187 -29.37 3.24 -26.08
N ALA A 188 -28.73 3.20 -24.92
CA ALA A 188 -29.34 2.67 -23.71
C ALA A 188 -30.40 3.68 -23.21
N SER A 189 -31.67 3.41 -23.57
CA SER A 189 -32.80 4.07 -22.94
C SER A 189 -32.95 3.51 -21.52
N CYS A 190 -32.54 4.30 -20.53
CA CYS A 190 -32.94 4.06 -19.14
C CYS A 190 -34.47 4.18 -19.10
N TRP A 191 -35.15 3.11 -18.66
CA TRP A 191 -36.58 3.16 -18.40
C TRP A 191 -36.86 4.24 -17.33
N PRO A 192 -37.90 5.06 -17.54
CA PRO A 192 -38.30 5.99 -16.47
C PRO A 192 -38.77 5.16 -15.28
N SER A 193 -38.31 5.56 -14.10
CA SER A 193 -38.66 4.95 -12.82
C SER A 193 -40.14 5.29 -12.46
N ASP A 194 -41.09 4.57 -13.05
CA ASP A 194 -42.42 4.56 -12.51
C ASP A 194 -42.45 3.72 -11.23
N PRO A 195 -43.04 4.21 -10.16
CA PRO A 195 -43.12 3.48 -8.89
C PRO A 195 -44.03 2.29 -9.08
N VAL A 196 -43.45 1.08 -9.17
CA VAL A 196 -44.23 -0.18 -9.13
C VAL A 196 -44.91 -0.28 -7.78
N THR A 197 -46.18 0.08 -7.74
CA THR A 197 -47.09 -0.21 -6.62
C THR A 197 -47.33 -1.73 -6.57
N ARG A 198 -46.75 -2.35 -5.55
CA ARG A 198 -47.04 -3.72 -5.20
C ARG A 198 -48.44 -3.80 -4.58
N PRO A 199 -49.32 -4.70 -5.00
CA PRO A 199 -50.62 -4.87 -4.37
C PRO A 199 -50.44 -5.41 -2.94
N ASP A 200 -51.16 -4.80 -2.00
CA ASP A 200 -51.28 -5.26 -0.63
C ASP A 200 -51.74 -6.70 -0.58
N ARG A 201 -51.01 -7.56 0.10
CA ARG A 201 -51.52 -8.84 0.54
C ARG A 201 -52.22 -8.63 1.85
N GLY A 202 -53.52 -8.77 1.85
CA GLY A 202 -54.36 -8.97 3.04
C GLY A 202 -53.98 -10.25 3.81
#